data_f7025e8c5519673056fe1933fe44cb44
#
_entry.id   f7025e8c5519673056fe1933fe44cb44
#
_cell.length_a   1.000
_cell.length_b   1.000
_cell.length_c   1.000
_cell.angle_alpha   90.00
_cell.angle_beta   90.00
_cell.angle_gamma   90.00
#
_symmetry.space_group_name_H-M   'P 1'
#
loop_
_entity.id
_entity.type
_entity.pdbx_description
1 polymer ?
#
loop_
_entity_poly.entity_id
_entity_poly.type
_entity_poly.pdbx_seq_one_letter_code
_entity_poly.pdbx_strand_id
1 'polypeptide(L)'
;MQRESKGYALIVGLFCILGLLIYGAYSPARKAQKQQIFCFSFVKDVKTQAVEKHMRDFAALRHEIPQVVGYTAGKTFIAGESTNEYDAMHYLTFQNEDDMKAFIKSAPYQHFVDENKANWSKTLVVNADIQP
;
A
#
# COMPACT_ATOMS: atom_id res chain seq x y z
N MET A 1 43.99 20.27 -31.37
CA MET A 1 43.73 18.94 -30.79
C MET A 1 43.01 19.01 -29.46
N GLN A 2 43.31 19.93 -28.56
CA GLN A 2 42.58 20.04 -27.28
C GLN A 2 41.12 20.49 -27.42
N ARG A 3 40.72 21.14 -28.50
CA ARG A 3 39.33 21.58 -28.76
C ARG A 3 38.39 20.43 -29.11
N GLU A 4 38.89 19.39 -29.77
CA GLU A 4 38.05 18.25 -30.23
C GLU A 4 37.68 17.32 -29.08
N SER A 5 38.58 17.11 -28.10
CA SER A 5 38.33 16.25 -26.96
C SER A 5 37.26 16.83 -26.01
N LYS A 6 37.15 18.16 -25.90
CA LYS A 6 36.13 18.82 -25.08
C LYS A 6 34.73 18.69 -25.68
N GLY A 7 34.61 18.74 -27.00
CA GLY A 7 33.36 18.56 -27.73
C GLY A 7 32.80 17.15 -27.57
N TYR A 8 33.67 16.13 -27.68
CA TYR A 8 33.27 14.73 -27.50
C TYR A 8 32.80 14.44 -26.07
N ALA A 9 33.46 14.99 -25.04
CA ALA A 9 33.06 14.82 -23.67
C ALA A 9 31.67 15.39 -23.38
N LEU A 10 31.33 16.55 -23.96
CA LEU A 10 30.01 17.17 -23.83
C LEU A 10 28.92 16.32 -24.52
N ILE A 11 29.16 15.79 -25.70
CA ILE A 11 28.21 14.98 -26.47
C ILE A 11 27.97 13.64 -25.71
N VAL A 12 29.02 12.96 -25.24
CA VAL A 12 28.89 11.73 -24.48
C VAL A 12 28.13 11.96 -23.17
N GLY A 13 28.40 13.06 -22.47
CA GLY A 13 27.67 13.43 -21.26
C GLY A 13 26.17 13.64 -21.51
N LEU A 14 25.83 14.30 -22.61
CA LEU A 14 24.43 14.52 -23.00
C LEU A 14 23.69 13.22 -23.32
N PHE A 15 24.33 12.29 -24.02
CA PHE A 15 23.76 10.96 -24.33
C PHE A 15 23.55 10.14 -23.06
N CYS A 16 24.46 10.18 -22.09
CA CYS A 16 24.30 9.49 -20.82
C CYS A 16 23.10 10.02 -20.04
N ILE A 17 22.92 11.32 -19.97
CA ILE A 17 21.77 11.96 -19.28
C ILE A 17 20.46 11.57 -19.96
N LEU A 18 20.38 11.63 -21.29
CA LEU A 18 19.20 11.21 -22.05
C LEU A 18 18.90 9.73 -21.86
N GLY A 19 19.90 8.87 -21.87
CA GLY A 19 19.75 7.45 -21.61
C GLY A 19 19.16 7.15 -20.23
N LEU A 20 19.61 7.85 -19.20
CA LEU A 20 19.08 7.71 -17.85
C LEU A 20 17.64 8.17 -17.74
N LEU A 21 17.27 9.28 -18.40
CA LEU A 21 15.88 9.76 -18.42
C LEU A 21 14.95 8.80 -19.14
N ILE A 22 15.36 8.24 -20.26
CA ILE A 22 14.57 7.26 -21.02
C ILE A 22 14.41 5.97 -20.21
N TYR A 23 15.49 5.46 -19.59
CA TYR A 23 15.42 4.26 -18.76
C TYR A 23 14.47 4.45 -17.59
N GLY A 24 14.51 5.58 -16.91
CA GLY A 24 13.58 5.90 -15.83
C GLY A 24 12.13 6.00 -16.29
N ALA A 25 11.87 6.52 -17.50
CA ALA A 25 10.54 6.65 -18.08
C ALA A 25 9.94 5.31 -18.51
N TYR A 26 10.77 4.33 -18.85
CA TYR A 26 10.35 2.98 -19.28
C TYR A 26 10.40 1.95 -18.17
N SER A 27 10.64 2.34 -16.92
CA SER A 27 10.52 1.42 -15.78
C SER A 27 9.09 0.88 -15.73
N PRO A 28 8.88 -0.46 -15.85
CA PRO A 28 7.53 -1.01 -15.83
C PRO A 28 6.87 -0.74 -14.47
N ALA A 29 5.62 -0.27 -14.49
CA ALA A 29 4.82 -0.16 -13.29
C ALA A 29 4.65 -1.53 -12.65
N ARG A 30 4.71 -1.59 -11.32
CA ARG A 30 4.47 -2.83 -10.58
C ARG A 30 3.03 -3.30 -10.85
N LYS A 31 2.88 -4.57 -11.20
CA LYS A 31 1.58 -5.14 -11.50
C LYS A 31 0.95 -5.71 -10.24
N ALA A 32 -0.25 -5.26 -9.90
CA ALA A 32 -1.03 -5.83 -8.81
C ALA A 32 -1.54 -7.21 -9.22
N GLN A 33 -1.14 -8.26 -8.49
CA GLN A 33 -1.54 -9.64 -8.72
C GLN A 33 -2.21 -10.30 -7.53
N LYS A 34 -1.92 -9.82 -6.32
CA LYS A 34 -2.45 -10.33 -5.07
C LYS A 34 -3.24 -9.23 -4.36
N GLN A 35 -4.35 -9.61 -3.76
CA GLN A 35 -5.18 -8.72 -2.95
C GLN A 35 -5.25 -9.25 -1.52
N GLN A 36 -5.13 -8.35 -0.56
CA GLN A 36 -5.30 -8.66 0.84
C GLN A 36 -6.35 -7.70 1.42
N ILE A 37 -7.37 -8.26 2.04
CA ILE A 37 -8.48 -7.49 2.60
C ILE A 37 -8.44 -7.64 4.11
N PHE A 38 -8.35 -6.51 4.80
CA PHE A 38 -8.38 -6.45 6.26
C PHE A 38 -9.73 -5.94 6.70
N CYS A 39 -10.44 -6.73 7.51
CA CYS A 39 -11.75 -6.38 8.04
C CYS A 39 -11.68 -6.22 9.54
N PHE A 40 -12.25 -5.14 10.06
CA PHE A 40 -12.23 -4.83 11.50
C PHE A 40 -13.63 -4.53 12.01
N SER A 41 -13.96 -5.12 13.15
CA SER A 41 -15.11 -4.70 13.96
C SER A 41 -14.59 -3.99 15.19
N PHE A 42 -15.15 -2.84 15.50
CA PHE A 42 -14.78 -2.08 16.69
C PHE A 42 -15.59 -2.51 17.91
N VAL A 43 -15.05 -2.29 19.10
CA VAL A 43 -15.78 -2.52 20.34
C VAL A 43 -17.02 -1.62 20.37
N LYS A 44 -18.05 -2.06 21.11
CA LYS A 44 -19.38 -1.46 21.06
C LYS A 44 -19.40 0.03 21.44
N ASP A 45 -18.53 0.44 22.35
CA ASP A 45 -18.43 1.82 22.86
C ASP A 45 -17.24 2.58 22.30
N VAL A 46 -16.72 2.16 21.13
CA VAL A 46 -15.58 2.83 20.50
C VAL A 46 -15.90 4.29 20.21
N LYS A 47 -14.95 5.16 20.49
CA LYS A 47 -15.08 6.61 20.21
C LYS A 47 -14.84 6.89 18.74
N THR A 48 -15.53 7.88 18.19
CA THR A 48 -15.36 8.32 16.81
C THR A 48 -13.91 8.66 16.49
N GLN A 49 -13.20 9.34 17.40
CA GLN A 49 -11.79 9.67 17.23
C GLN A 49 -10.91 8.44 17.10
N ALA A 50 -11.23 7.35 17.81
CA ALA A 50 -10.48 6.10 17.72
C ALA A 50 -10.67 5.43 16.35
N VAL A 51 -11.88 5.47 15.79
CA VAL A 51 -12.17 4.97 14.44
C VAL A 51 -11.43 5.80 13.40
N GLU A 52 -11.49 7.11 13.49
CA GLU A 52 -10.77 8.01 12.58
C GLU A 52 -9.26 7.81 12.63
N LYS A 53 -8.72 7.64 13.85
CA LYS A 53 -7.29 7.32 14.03
C LYS A 53 -6.93 6.00 13.35
N HIS A 54 -7.72 4.95 13.54
CA HIS A 54 -7.54 3.66 12.90
C HIS A 54 -7.48 3.80 11.37
N MET A 55 -8.46 4.48 10.80
CA MET A 55 -8.53 4.65 9.34
C MET A 55 -7.31 5.42 8.80
N ARG A 56 -6.92 6.48 9.48
CA ARG A 56 -5.76 7.30 9.11
C ARG A 56 -4.44 6.54 9.27
N ASP A 57 -4.28 5.83 10.38
CA ASP A 57 -3.05 5.08 10.67
C ASP A 57 -2.85 3.94 9.67
N PHE A 58 -3.94 3.23 9.33
CA PHE A 58 -3.85 2.17 8.31
C PHE A 58 -3.52 2.74 6.93
N ALA A 59 -4.18 3.83 6.55
CA ALA A 59 -3.93 4.48 5.26
C ALA A 59 -2.48 4.94 5.11
N ALA A 60 -1.84 5.36 6.20
CA ALA A 60 -0.44 5.79 6.20
C ALA A 60 0.53 4.66 5.87
N LEU A 61 0.16 3.40 6.12
CA LEU A 61 1.03 2.24 5.89
C LEU A 61 1.46 2.11 4.42
N ARG A 62 0.62 2.52 3.48
CA ARG A 62 0.95 2.48 2.05
C ARG A 62 2.19 3.30 1.69
N HIS A 63 2.48 4.34 2.47
CA HIS A 63 3.66 5.20 2.25
C HIS A 63 4.89 4.70 3.02
N GLU A 64 4.68 3.92 4.07
CA GLU A 64 5.75 3.40 4.92
C GLU A 64 6.23 2.02 4.47
N ILE A 65 5.39 1.28 3.73
CA ILE A 65 5.68 -0.09 3.29
C ILE A 65 5.70 -0.10 1.76
N PRO A 66 6.91 -0.11 1.16
CA PRO A 66 7.05 0.06 -0.30
C PRO A 66 6.49 -1.09 -1.12
N GLN A 67 6.24 -2.26 -0.54
CA GLN A 67 5.65 -3.40 -1.23
C GLN A 67 4.18 -3.20 -1.62
N VAL A 68 3.49 -2.24 -1.01
CA VAL A 68 2.08 -1.95 -1.33
C VAL A 68 2.00 -1.32 -2.71
N VAL A 69 1.26 -1.96 -3.63
CA VAL A 69 1.02 -1.46 -4.99
C VAL A 69 -0.16 -0.50 -5.01
N GLY A 70 -1.25 -0.87 -4.33
CA GLY A 70 -2.46 -0.06 -4.26
C GLY A 70 -3.17 -0.22 -2.93
N TYR A 71 -3.97 0.79 -2.59
CA TYR A 71 -4.73 0.81 -1.35
C TYR A 71 -6.05 1.55 -1.54
N THR A 72 -7.12 0.95 -1.00
CA THR A 72 -8.42 1.61 -0.82
C THR A 72 -9.01 1.16 0.51
N ALA A 73 -9.94 1.95 1.03
CA ALA A 73 -10.61 1.61 2.27
C ALA A 73 -12.06 2.07 2.25
N GLY A 74 -12.88 1.51 3.13
CA GLY A 74 -14.26 1.90 3.30
C GLY A 74 -14.76 1.56 4.69
N LYS A 75 -15.78 2.32 5.10
CA LYS A 75 -16.61 1.98 6.25
C LYS A 75 -17.87 1.30 5.71
N THR A 76 -18.30 0.23 6.37
CA THR A 76 -19.48 -0.50 5.92
C THR A 76 -20.76 0.25 6.28
N PHE A 77 -21.79 0.00 5.50
CA PHE A 77 -23.13 0.51 5.78
C PHE A 77 -24.16 -0.60 5.49
N ILE A 78 -25.31 -0.52 6.10
CA ILE A 78 -26.40 -1.48 5.89
C ILE A 78 -27.23 -1.03 4.68
N ALA A 79 -27.37 -1.92 3.70
CA ALA A 79 -28.18 -1.68 2.51
C ALA A 79 -29.17 -2.84 2.34
N GLY A 80 -30.47 -2.53 2.29
CA GLY A 80 -31.53 -3.53 2.17
C GLY A 80 -31.52 -4.54 3.33
N GLU A 81 -31.52 -5.83 2.97
CA GLU A 81 -31.51 -6.93 3.95
C GLU A 81 -30.09 -7.36 4.35
N SER A 82 -29.05 -6.70 3.84
CA SER A 82 -27.68 -7.07 4.17
C SER A 82 -27.35 -6.75 5.63
N THR A 83 -26.55 -7.61 6.24
CA THR A 83 -25.96 -7.40 7.56
C THR A 83 -24.47 -7.35 7.45
N ASN A 84 -23.83 -6.44 8.18
CA ASN A 84 -22.38 -6.29 8.16
C ASN A 84 -21.81 -6.73 9.50
N GLU A 85 -20.93 -7.74 9.46
CA GLU A 85 -20.22 -8.21 10.65
C GLU A 85 -19.01 -7.33 10.98
N TYR A 86 -18.54 -6.53 10.01
CA TYR A 86 -17.35 -5.70 10.12
C TYR A 86 -17.69 -4.25 9.83
N ASP A 87 -17.02 -3.35 10.52
CA ASP A 87 -17.28 -1.91 10.45
C ASP A 87 -16.37 -1.18 9.46
N ALA A 88 -15.16 -1.69 9.25
CA ALA A 88 -14.18 -1.10 8.36
C ALA A 88 -13.46 -2.16 7.55
N MET A 89 -13.13 -1.84 6.32
CA MET A 89 -12.39 -2.71 5.41
C MET A 89 -11.26 -1.93 4.74
N HIS A 90 -10.11 -2.58 4.65
CA HIS A 90 -8.93 -2.05 3.95
C HIS A 90 -8.52 -3.02 2.87
N TYR A 91 -8.36 -2.52 1.65
CA TYR A 91 -8.00 -3.32 0.48
C TYR A 91 -6.58 -2.95 0.06
N LEU A 92 -5.67 -3.92 0.12
CA LEU A 92 -4.29 -3.75 -0.31
C LEU A 92 -4.03 -4.65 -1.52
N THR A 93 -3.24 -4.16 -2.45
CA THR A 93 -2.75 -4.97 -3.57
C THR A 93 -1.24 -5.05 -3.54
N PHE A 94 -0.72 -6.21 -3.93
CA PHE A 94 0.70 -6.53 -3.94
C PHE A 94 1.08 -7.20 -5.26
N GLN A 95 2.36 -7.15 -5.58
CA GLN A 95 2.87 -7.79 -6.78
C GLN A 95 2.91 -9.33 -6.65
N ASN A 96 3.23 -9.84 -5.45
CA ASN A 96 3.39 -11.26 -5.19
C ASN A 96 3.07 -11.60 -3.74
N GLU A 97 3.06 -12.90 -3.42
CA GLU A 97 2.76 -13.40 -2.08
C GLU A 97 3.85 -13.04 -1.05
N ASP A 98 5.11 -13.01 -1.45
CA ASP A 98 6.21 -12.65 -0.55
C ASP A 98 6.07 -11.20 -0.06
N ASP A 99 5.68 -10.28 -0.93
CA ASP A 99 5.42 -8.89 -0.57
C ASP A 99 4.24 -8.78 0.40
N MET A 100 3.20 -9.59 0.18
CA MET A 100 2.05 -9.68 1.06
C MET A 100 2.45 -10.14 2.48
N LYS A 101 3.30 -11.16 2.57
CA LYS A 101 3.83 -11.65 3.85
C LYS A 101 4.75 -10.62 4.51
N ALA A 102 5.54 -9.90 3.72
CA ALA A 102 6.41 -8.85 4.22
C ALA A 102 5.63 -7.71 4.87
N PHE A 103 4.45 -7.37 4.33
CA PHE A 103 3.57 -6.36 4.92
C PHE A 103 3.20 -6.73 6.36
N ILE A 104 2.73 -7.94 6.59
CA ILE A 104 2.29 -8.41 7.92
C ILE A 104 3.46 -8.39 8.93
N LYS A 105 4.67 -8.70 8.47
CA LYS A 105 5.88 -8.76 9.31
C LYS A 105 6.54 -7.41 9.51
N SER A 106 6.11 -6.38 8.79
CA SER A 106 6.76 -5.07 8.83
C SER A 106 6.58 -4.38 10.18
N ALA A 107 7.59 -3.60 10.59
CA ALA A 107 7.54 -2.82 11.81
C ALA A 107 6.38 -1.79 11.80
N PRO A 108 6.11 -1.07 10.70
CA PRO A 108 4.97 -0.15 10.63
C PRO A 108 3.63 -0.84 10.86
N TYR A 109 3.41 -2.02 10.27
CA TYR A 109 2.16 -2.77 10.49
C TYR A 109 2.03 -3.23 11.94
N GLN A 110 3.09 -3.76 12.54
CA GLN A 110 3.08 -4.18 13.93
C GLN A 110 2.80 -3.00 14.86
N HIS A 111 3.37 -1.85 14.59
CA HIS A 111 3.11 -0.62 15.33
C HIS A 111 1.64 -0.20 15.21
N PHE A 112 1.08 -0.27 14.01
CA PHE A 112 -0.36 -0.01 13.79
C PHE A 112 -1.23 -0.93 14.64
N VAL A 113 -0.93 -2.22 14.67
CA VAL A 113 -1.66 -3.20 15.48
C VAL A 113 -1.59 -2.83 16.96
N ASP A 114 -0.40 -2.57 17.48
CA ASP A 114 -0.20 -2.26 18.89
C ASP A 114 -0.95 -0.98 19.32
N GLU A 115 -1.01 0.01 18.44
CA GLU A 115 -1.66 1.29 18.70
C GLU A 115 -3.19 1.21 18.63
N ASN A 116 -3.77 0.27 17.88
CA ASN A 116 -5.20 0.26 17.57
C ASN A 116 -5.95 -0.96 18.08
N LYS A 117 -5.28 -2.06 18.38
CA LYS A 117 -5.92 -3.36 18.70
C LYS A 117 -6.90 -3.33 19.87
N ALA A 118 -6.69 -2.43 20.84
CA ALA A 118 -7.57 -2.31 21.99
C ALA A 118 -9.00 -1.89 21.62
N ASN A 119 -9.17 -1.27 20.47
CA ASN A 119 -10.46 -0.80 19.96
C ASN A 119 -11.19 -1.83 19.08
N TRP A 120 -10.60 -2.98 18.83
CA TRP A 120 -11.18 -4.02 17.97
C TRP A 120 -11.88 -5.10 18.78
N SER A 121 -13.06 -5.53 18.32
CA SER A 121 -13.75 -6.70 18.87
C SER A 121 -13.39 -7.97 18.10
N LYS A 122 -13.19 -7.87 16.77
CA LYS A 122 -12.72 -8.97 15.93
C LYS A 122 -12.08 -8.44 14.66
N THR A 123 -11.25 -9.29 14.06
CA THR A 123 -10.55 -8.97 12.81
C THR A 123 -10.60 -10.17 11.87
N LEU A 124 -10.54 -9.90 10.58
CA LEU A 124 -10.45 -10.92 9.54
C LEU A 124 -9.50 -10.44 8.46
N VAL A 125 -8.64 -11.33 7.97
CA VAL A 125 -7.77 -11.06 6.82
C VAL A 125 -8.10 -12.08 5.74
N VAL A 126 -8.43 -11.59 4.55
CA VAL A 126 -8.73 -12.43 3.37
C VAL A 126 -7.66 -12.19 2.32
N ASN A 127 -7.07 -13.27 1.82
CA ASN A 127 -6.06 -13.23 0.77
C ASN A 127 -6.68 -13.79 -0.51
N ALA A 128 -6.48 -13.10 -1.62
CA ALA A 128 -7.03 -13.51 -2.91
C ALA A 128 -6.08 -13.22 -4.06
N ASP A 129 -6.18 -14.03 -5.10
CA ASP A 129 -5.58 -13.71 -6.39
C ASP A 129 -6.49 -12.75 -7.14
N ILE A 130 -5.90 -11.71 -7.74
CA ILE A 130 -6.65 -10.80 -8.59
C ILE A 130 -6.90 -11.50 -9.91
N GLN A 131 -8.16 -11.66 -10.27
CA GLN A 131 -8.54 -12.27 -11.55
C GLN A 131 -8.41 -11.25 -12.68
N PRO A 132 -7.94 -11.68 -13.88
CA PRO A 132 -7.84 -10.79 -15.04
C PRO A 132 -9.20 -10.36 -15.57
#